data_91e9badae013990055c5521275ba4ea3
#
_entry.id   91e9badae013990055c5521275ba4ea3
#
_cell.length_a   1.000
_cell.length_b   1.000
_cell.length_c   1.000
_cell.angle_alpha   90.00
_cell.angle_beta   90.00
_cell.angle_gamma   90.00
#
_symmetry.space_group_name_H-M   'P 1'
#
loop_
_entity.id
_entity.type
_entity.pdbx_description
1 polymer ?
#
loop_
_entity_poly.entity_id
_entity_poly.type
_entity_poly.pdbx_seq_one_letter_code
_entity_poly.pdbx_strand_id
1 'polypeptide(L)'
;HTIPDAMGIIVETPYGNIVHTGDLKLDHVDGVPTMEEEDEFDNIKKNAPTLLLMADSTNVERPGYSFPERTVLKNIEEIIRTTQGRIIVATFASLLERLVKIIDVAEVLGKKIVLDGRSMKNNVDIARQSGLLKASLETFIPIEDMEKYPPDRVILLVTGAQGDEFASLMRAANKAHKYLKI
;
A
#
# COMPACT_ATOMS: atom_id res chain seq x y z
N HIS A 1 -0.77 8.55 -6.44
CA HIS A 1 -0.18 7.29 -5.94
C HIS A 1 -0.58 7.06 -4.49
N THR A 2 -0.48 5.83 -4.01
CA THR A 2 -0.90 5.44 -2.64
C THR A 2 0.16 5.73 -1.54
N ILE A 3 1.13 6.59 -1.83
CA ILE A 3 2.08 7.14 -0.86
C ILE A 3 1.66 8.58 -0.58
N PRO A 4 1.41 8.97 0.67
CA PRO A 4 1.11 10.36 1.01
C PRO A 4 2.18 11.30 0.46
N ASP A 5 1.76 12.46 -0.03
CA ASP A 5 2.62 13.49 -0.63
C ASP A 5 3.46 13.01 -1.83
N ALA A 6 2.98 12.01 -2.58
CA ALA A 6 3.60 11.66 -3.87
C ALA A 6 3.57 12.89 -4.81
N MET A 7 4.69 13.14 -5.48
CA MET A 7 4.85 14.35 -6.28
C MET A 7 5.20 14.02 -7.73
N GLY A 8 4.57 14.73 -8.67
CA GLY A 8 5.07 14.91 -10.02
C GLY A 8 6.04 16.10 -10.08
N ILE A 9 6.85 16.17 -11.11
CA ILE A 9 7.81 17.24 -11.33
C ILE A 9 7.49 17.92 -12.65
N ILE A 10 7.37 19.25 -12.65
CA ILE A 10 7.25 20.06 -13.84
C ILE A 10 8.49 20.94 -13.95
N VAL A 11 9.22 20.80 -15.04
CA VAL A 11 10.35 21.68 -15.39
C VAL A 11 9.85 22.67 -16.44
N GLU A 12 9.69 23.91 -16.04
CA GLU A 12 9.30 25.00 -16.95
C GLU A 12 10.52 25.47 -17.77
N THR A 13 10.36 25.56 -19.08
CA THR A 13 11.38 26.05 -19.99
C THR A 13 10.81 27.17 -20.88
N PRO A 14 11.66 28.01 -21.50
CA PRO A 14 11.18 29.00 -22.46
C PRO A 14 10.43 28.43 -23.68
N TYR A 15 10.55 27.12 -23.90
CA TYR A 15 9.96 26.43 -25.08
C TYR A 15 8.71 25.63 -24.71
N GLY A 16 8.43 25.45 -23.40
CA GLY A 16 7.32 24.66 -22.86
C GLY A 16 7.74 23.77 -21.68
N ASN A 17 6.83 22.97 -21.18
CA ASN A 17 7.01 22.19 -19.98
C ASN A 17 7.52 20.77 -20.27
N ILE A 18 8.44 20.29 -19.43
CA ILE A 18 8.78 18.87 -19.32
C ILE A 18 8.11 18.37 -18.04
N VAL A 19 7.26 17.35 -18.17
CA VAL A 19 6.45 16.80 -17.06
C VAL A 19 6.89 15.37 -16.77
N HIS A 20 7.18 15.08 -15.50
CA HIS A 20 7.43 13.74 -15.01
C HIS A 20 6.40 13.41 -13.92
N THR A 21 5.57 12.40 -14.12
CA THR A 21 4.49 12.08 -13.19
C THR A 21 4.96 11.48 -11.87
N GLY A 22 6.19 10.96 -11.80
CA GLY A 22 6.55 10.01 -10.75
C GLY A 22 5.74 8.72 -10.88
N ASP A 23 5.69 7.94 -9.81
CA ASP A 23 4.79 6.79 -9.72
C ASP A 23 3.35 7.30 -9.64
N LEU A 24 2.50 6.87 -10.57
CA LEU A 24 1.16 7.41 -10.75
C LEU A 24 0.10 6.31 -10.59
N LYS A 25 -0.91 6.60 -9.78
CA LYS A 25 -2.16 5.84 -9.74
C LYS A 25 -3.32 6.81 -9.63
N LEU A 26 -4.06 6.96 -10.70
CA LEU A 26 -5.25 7.81 -10.73
C LEU A 26 -6.39 7.22 -9.91
N ASP A 27 -7.08 8.05 -9.13
CA ASP A 27 -8.37 7.70 -8.57
C ASP A 27 -9.46 7.97 -9.60
N HIS A 28 -10.42 7.06 -9.69
CA HIS A 28 -11.45 7.13 -10.72
C HIS A 28 -12.75 6.43 -10.27
N VAL A 29 -13.85 6.74 -10.95
CA VAL A 29 -15.11 6.03 -10.88
C VAL A 29 -15.42 5.45 -12.27
N ASP A 30 -15.41 4.12 -12.38
CA ASP A 30 -15.64 3.38 -13.62
C ASP A 30 -14.77 3.86 -14.81
N GLY A 31 -13.51 4.21 -14.51
CA GLY A 31 -12.54 4.68 -15.50
C GLY A 31 -12.59 6.17 -15.80
N VAL A 32 -13.49 6.93 -15.19
CA VAL A 32 -13.52 8.39 -15.27
C VAL A 32 -12.76 8.96 -14.08
N PRO A 33 -11.69 9.75 -14.29
CA PRO A 33 -10.95 10.39 -13.22
C PRO A 33 -11.88 11.17 -12.27
N THR A 34 -11.49 11.28 -11.01
CA THR A 34 -12.21 12.15 -10.07
C THR A 34 -11.96 13.62 -10.42
N MET A 35 -12.83 14.53 -9.95
CA MET A 35 -12.65 15.98 -10.20
C MET A 35 -11.33 16.50 -9.63
N GLU A 36 -10.85 15.95 -8.51
CA GLU A 36 -9.57 16.32 -7.91
C GLU A 36 -8.42 15.97 -8.85
N GLU A 37 -8.44 14.78 -9.45
CA GLU A 37 -7.44 14.35 -10.43
C GLU A 37 -7.48 15.22 -11.70
N GLU A 38 -8.67 15.54 -12.21
CA GLU A 38 -8.82 16.40 -13.39
C GLU A 38 -8.27 17.80 -13.13
N ASP A 39 -8.56 18.40 -11.99
CA ASP A 39 -8.11 19.74 -11.62
C ASP A 39 -6.58 19.81 -11.51
N GLU A 40 -5.93 18.79 -10.96
CA GLU A 40 -4.47 18.71 -10.88
C GLU A 40 -3.83 18.64 -12.27
N PHE A 41 -4.36 17.80 -13.16
CA PHE A 41 -3.86 17.70 -14.53
C PHE A 41 -4.14 18.95 -15.36
N ASP A 42 -5.26 19.62 -15.15
CA ASP A 42 -5.57 20.88 -15.84
C ASP A 42 -4.64 22.02 -15.40
N ASN A 43 -4.16 22.01 -14.15
CA ASN A 43 -3.16 22.96 -13.71
C ASN A 43 -1.83 22.83 -14.48
N ILE A 44 -1.45 21.64 -14.89
CA ILE A 44 -0.25 21.42 -15.72
C ILE A 44 -0.37 22.11 -17.07
N LYS A 45 -1.57 22.14 -17.67
CA LYS A 45 -1.82 22.71 -19.01
C LYS A 45 -1.86 24.24 -19.03
N LYS A 46 -2.16 24.89 -17.91
CA LYS A 46 -2.48 26.34 -17.86
C LYS A 46 -1.34 27.27 -18.23
N ASN A 47 -0.09 26.89 -17.99
CA ASN A 47 1.03 27.83 -18.04
C ASN A 47 1.87 27.76 -19.33
N ALA A 48 1.97 26.61 -19.98
CA ALA A 48 2.71 26.42 -21.22
C ALA A 48 2.39 25.07 -21.88
N PRO A 49 2.65 24.90 -23.18
CA PRO A 49 2.50 23.62 -23.85
C PRO A 49 3.45 22.56 -23.25
N THR A 50 3.01 21.33 -23.14
CA THR A 50 3.86 20.23 -22.70
C THR A 50 4.71 19.75 -23.88
N LEU A 51 6.03 19.90 -23.77
CA LEU A 51 7.00 19.44 -24.75
C LEU A 51 7.31 17.95 -24.60
N LEU A 52 7.38 17.48 -23.38
CA LEU A 52 7.70 16.10 -23.05
C LEU A 52 6.90 15.66 -21.83
N LEU A 53 6.25 14.52 -21.95
CA LEU A 53 5.60 13.82 -20.85
C LEU A 53 6.34 12.51 -20.59
N MET A 54 6.90 12.34 -19.41
CA MET A 54 7.44 11.10 -18.87
C MET A 54 6.44 10.55 -17.84
N ALA A 55 5.59 9.64 -18.29
CA ALA A 55 4.52 9.08 -17.45
C ALA A 55 4.86 7.67 -16.97
N ASP A 56 4.41 7.35 -15.75
CA ASP A 56 4.38 5.98 -15.27
C ASP A 56 3.61 5.10 -16.27
N SER A 57 4.24 4.04 -16.71
CA SER A 57 3.68 3.08 -17.68
C SER A 57 3.50 1.68 -17.09
N THR A 58 3.56 1.54 -15.78
CA THR A 58 3.29 0.29 -15.07
C THR A 58 1.89 -0.21 -15.45
N ASN A 59 1.79 -1.44 -15.92
CA ASN A 59 0.55 -2.04 -16.42
C ASN A 59 -0.02 -1.44 -17.73
N VAL A 60 0.70 -0.63 -18.48
CA VAL A 60 0.23 -0.04 -19.76
C VAL A 60 -0.26 -1.10 -20.77
N GLU A 61 0.28 -2.31 -20.73
CA GLU A 61 -0.12 -3.41 -21.60
C GLU A 61 -1.42 -4.11 -21.17
N ARG A 62 -1.96 -3.81 -19.96
CA ARG A 62 -3.18 -4.42 -19.45
C ARG A 62 -4.38 -3.58 -19.84
N PRO A 63 -5.37 -4.14 -20.54
CA PRO A 63 -6.58 -3.40 -20.88
C PRO A 63 -7.41 -3.09 -19.62
N GLY A 64 -8.12 -1.95 -19.65
CA GLY A 64 -8.98 -1.52 -18.57
C GLY A 64 -8.27 -0.64 -17.55
N TYR A 65 -8.84 -0.56 -16.35
CA TYR A 65 -8.38 0.31 -15.27
C TYR A 65 -8.04 -0.52 -14.04
N SER A 66 -7.02 -0.09 -13.28
CA SER A 66 -6.76 -0.68 -11.95
C SER A 66 -7.88 -0.28 -10.99
N PHE A 67 -8.21 -1.15 -10.04
CA PHE A 67 -9.21 -0.82 -9.02
C PHE A 67 -8.81 0.42 -8.22
N PRO A 68 -9.74 1.38 -7.99
CA PRO A 68 -9.53 2.49 -7.08
C PRO A 68 -9.11 1.97 -5.69
N GLU A 69 -8.19 2.68 -5.02
CA GLU A 69 -7.67 2.23 -3.73
C GLU A 69 -8.78 2.06 -2.68
N ARG A 70 -9.80 2.93 -2.69
CA ARG A 70 -10.99 2.80 -1.83
C ARG A 70 -11.73 1.47 -1.99
N THR A 71 -11.80 0.94 -3.23
CA THR A 71 -12.43 -0.37 -3.49
C THR A 71 -11.55 -1.50 -2.94
N VAL A 72 -10.23 -1.41 -3.13
CA VAL A 72 -9.27 -2.36 -2.57
C VAL A 72 -9.35 -2.40 -1.05
N LEU A 73 -9.37 -1.22 -0.40
CA LEU A 73 -9.46 -1.10 1.06
C LEU A 73 -10.76 -1.68 1.61
N LYS A 74 -11.89 -1.44 0.95
CA LYS A 74 -13.20 -2.00 1.33
C LYS A 74 -13.18 -3.53 1.26
N ASN A 75 -12.63 -4.09 0.19
CA ASN A 75 -12.54 -5.54 0.03
C ASN A 75 -11.60 -6.17 1.08
N ILE A 76 -10.48 -5.52 1.37
CA ILE A 76 -9.56 -5.98 2.43
C ILE A 76 -10.28 -5.96 3.79
N GLU A 77 -11.01 -4.91 4.12
CA GLU A 77 -11.77 -4.83 5.35
C GLU A 77 -12.80 -5.96 5.46
N GLU A 78 -13.52 -6.26 4.39
CA GLU A 78 -14.49 -7.38 4.36
C GLU A 78 -13.81 -8.72 4.58
N ILE A 79 -12.67 -8.97 3.91
CA ILE A 79 -11.88 -10.18 4.11
C ILE A 79 -11.44 -10.31 5.57
N ILE A 80 -10.94 -9.24 6.18
CA ILE A 80 -10.49 -9.24 7.58
C ILE A 80 -11.65 -9.56 8.53
N ARG A 81 -12.86 -9.05 8.25
CA ARG A 81 -14.05 -9.27 9.08
C ARG A 81 -14.59 -10.69 8.99
N THR A 82 -14.55 -11.28 7.80
CA THR A 82 -15.24 -12.56 7.52
C THR A 82 -14.35 -13.78 7.66
N THR A 83 -13.03 -13.61 7.57
CA THR A 83 -12.08 -14.74 7.64
C THR A 83 -12.02 -15.35 9.03
N GLN A 84 -12.25 -16.65 9.12
CA GLN A 84 -12.23 -17.45 10.37
C GLN A 84 -10.85 -18.00 10.74
N GLY A 85 -9.85 -17.77 9.90
CA GLY A 85 -8.49 -18.24 10.10
C GLY A 85 -7.48 -17.09 10.24
N ARG A 86 -6.20 -17.45 10.35
CA ARG A 86 -5.09 -16.52 10.33
C ARG A 86 -4.99 -15.88 8.94
N ILE A 87 -4.84 -14.56 8.92
CA ILE A 87 -4.70 -13.80 7.68
C ILE A 87 -3.23 -13.46 7.46
N ILE A 88 -2.74 -13.74 6.25
CA ILE A 88 -1.42 -13.29 5.81
C ILE A 88 -1.64 -12.31 4.66
N VAL A 89 -1.21 -11.06 4.86
CA VAL A 89 -1.27 -10.02 3.84
C VAL A 89 0.15 -9.73 3.35
N ALA A 90 0.45 -10.14 2.12
CA ALA A 90 1.67 -9.73 1.45
C ALA A 90 1.42 -8.45 0.66
N THR A 91 2.14 -7.39 0.98
CA THR A 91 2.01 -6.09 0.31
C THR A 91 3.34 -5.36 0.28
N PHE A 92 3.42 -4.33 -0.56
CA PHE A 92 4.56 -3.42 -0.52
C PHE A 92 4.55 -2.62 0.78
N ALA A 93 5.70 -2.57 1.42
CA ALA A 93 5.86 -1.79 2.63
C ALA A 93 5.67 -0.27 2.41
N SER A 94 5.82 0.21 1.18
CA SER A 94 5.62 1.60 0.80
C SER A 94 4.15 2.02 0.68
N LEU A 95 3.21 1.08 0.61
CA LEU A 95 1.77 1.37 0.55
C LEU A 95 1.24 1.73 1.95
N LEU A 96 1.69 2.87 2.50
CA LEU A 96 1.43 3.28 3.89
C LEU A 96 -0.05 3.39 4.21
N GLU A 97 -0.85 3.99 3.36
CA GLU A 97 -2.31 4.12 3.58
C GLU A 97 -2.99 2.76 3.74
N ARG A 98 -2.59 1.79 2.91
CA ARG A 98 -3.10 0.43 3.00
C ARG A 98 -2.70 -0.24 4.31
N LEU A 99 -1.44 -0.09 4.72
CA LEU A 99 -0.95 -0.62 5.99
C LEU A 99 -1.68 -0.02 7.17
N VAL A 100 -1.82 1.31 7.20
CA VAL A 100 -2.57 2.02 8.24
C VAL A 100 -4.01 1.50 8.32
N LYS A 101 -4.71 1.44 7.17
CA LYS A 101 -6.10 0.96 7.14
C LYS A 101 -6.25 -0.47 7.65
N ILE A 102 -5.35 -1.38 7.27
CA ILE A 102 -5.38 -2.77 7.75
C ILE A 102 -5.17 -2.82 9.27
N ILE A 103 -4.24 -2.04 9.79
CA ILE A 103 -3.94 -1.98 11.21
C ILE A 103 -5.11 -1.39 12.00
N ASP A 104 -5.72 -0.31 11.52
CA ASP A 104 -6.89 0.30 12.15
C ASP A 104 -8.09 -0.67 12.20
N VAL A 105 -8.34 -1.38 11.10
CA VAL A 105 -9.40 -2.41 11.06
C VAL A 105 -9.09 -3.54 12.04
N ALA A 106 -7.84 -3.97 12.12
CA ALA A 106 -7.43 -5.00 13.07
C ALA A 106 -7.65 -4.56 14.52
N GLU A 107 -7.29 -3.33 14.86
CA GLU A 107 -7.49 -2.76 16.20
C GLU A 107 -8.99 -2.70 16.57
N VAL A 108 -9.82 -2.16 15.67
CA VAL A 108 -11.29 -2.09 15.87
C VAL A 108 -11.90 -3.47 16.10
N LEU A 109 -11.37 -4.49 15.43
CA LEU A 109 -11.84 -5.88 15.56
C LEU A 109 -11.16 -6.66 16.71
N GLY A 110 -10.27 -6.03 17.49
CA GLY A 110 -9.51 -6.66 18.55
C GLY A 110 -8.56 -7.76 18.07
N LYS A 111 -8.12 -7.67 16.80
CA LYS A 111 -7.12 -8.59 16.24
C LYS A 111 -5.71 -8.06 16.50
N LYS A 112 -4.74 -8.96 16.51
CA LYS A 112 -3.32 -8.64 16.68
C LYS A 112 -2.61 -8.56 15.34
N ILE A 113 -1.65 -7.66 15.25
CA ILE A 113 -0.79 -7.47 14.07
C ILE A 113 0.60 -8.02 14.34
N VAL A 114 1.07 -8.84 13.43
CA VAL A 114 2.47 -9.26 13.33
C VAL A 114 3.09 -8.60 12.11
N LEU A 115 4.20 -7.90 12.31
CA LEU A 115 4.98 -7.31 11.21
C LEU A 115 6.19 -8.18 10.92
N ASP A 116 6.34 -8.64 9.68
CA ASP A 116 7.50 -9.38 9.25
C ASP A 116 8.11 -8.82 7.97
N GLY A 117 9.42 -8.61 8.01
CA GLY A 117 10.20 -7.88 7.03
C GLY A 117 10.71 -6.53 7.58
N ARG A 118 11.98 -6.23 7.28
CA ARG A 118 12.64 -5.02 7.79
C ARG A 118 11.95 -3.74 7.32
N SER A 119 11.70 -3.65 6.02
CA SER A 119 11.01 -2.48 5.42
C SER A 119 9.60 -2.31 5.96
N MET A 120 8.86 -3.40 6.20
CA MET A 120 7.53 -3.36 6.79
C MET A 120 7.56 -2.72 8.18
N LYS A 121 8.46 -3.17 9.04
CA LYS A 121 8.64 -2.63 10.40
C LYS A 121 9.02 -1.14 10.36
N ASN A 122 10.02 -0.78 9.55
CA ASN A 122 10.49 0.60 9.45
C ASN A 122 9.37 1.55 8.97
N ASN A 123 8.60 1.16 7.97
CA ASN A 123 7.55 2.03 7.42
C ASN A 123 6.37 2.18 8.39
N VAL A 124 6.01 1.13 9.12
CA VAL A 124 5.00 1.25 10.19
C VAL A 124 5.50 2.14 11.32
N ASP A 125 6.79 2.06 11.70
CA ASP A 125 7.38 2.95 12.70
C ASP A 125 7.38 4.41 12.23
N ILE A 126 7.71 4.67 10.96
CA ILE A 126 7.62 6.01 10.36
C ILE A 126 6.18 6.53 10.39
N ALA A 127 5.20 5.70 9.98
CA ALA A 127 3.79 6.08 10.00
C ALA A 127 3.32 6.45 11.42
N ARG A 128 3.83 5.79 12.45
CA ARG A 128 3.55 6.14 13.85
C ARG A 128 4.21 7.46 14.26
N GLN A 129 5.48 7.64 13.95
CA GLN A 129 6.23 8.86 14.30
C GLN A 129 5.66 10.11 13.61
N SER A 130 5.15 9.97 12.38
CA SER A 130 4.48 11.03 11.64
C SER A 130 3.03 11.28 12.07
N GLY A 131 2.47 10.45 12.96
CA GLY A 131 1.09 10.57 13.42
C GLY A 131 0.04 10.04 12.43
N LEU A 132 0.45 9.44 11.33
CA LEU A 132 -0.46 8.78 10.37
C LEU A 132 -1.10 7.53 10.96
N LEU A 133 -0.36 6.78 11.77
CA LEU A 133 -0.85 5.59 12.46
C LEU A 133 -1.03 5.86 13.95
N LYS A 134 -2.27 5.73 14.45
CA LYS A 134 -2.64 5.98 15.84
C LYS A 134 -2.91 4.71 16.67
N ALA A 135 -2.82 3.54 16.04
CA ALA A 135 -3.09 2.28 16.70
C ALA A 135 -2.21 2.05 17.94
N SER A 136 -2.80 1.43 18.98
CA SER A 136 -2.14 1.09 20.22
C SER A 136 -0.94 0.16 20.00
N LEU A 137 0.08 0.30 20.85
CA LEU A 137 1.21 -0.65 20.87
C LEU A 137 0.77 -2.08 21.17
N GLU A 138 -0.29 -2.23 21.95
CA GLU A 138 -0.84 -3.54 22.30
C GLU A 138 -1.45 -4.29 21.12
N THR A 139 -1.76 -3.58 20.03
CA THR A 139 -2.22 -4.21 18.78
C THR A 139 -1.12 -5.03 18.12
N PHE A 140 0.14 -4.66 18.35
CA PHE A 140 1.30 -5.34 17.76
C PHE A 140 1.86 -6.41 18.69
N ILE A 141 2.15 -7.57 18.11
CA ILE A 141 2.81 -8.65 18.82
C ILE A 141 4.04 -9.14 18.05
N PRO A 142 5.08 -9.62 18.73
CA PRO A 142 6.19 -10.29 18.08
C PRO A 142 5.74 -11.60 17.41
N ILE A 143 6.41 -11.97 16.32
CA ILE A 143 6.04 -13.16 15.56
C ILE A 143 6.15 -14.45 16.38
N GLU A 144 7.04 -14.48 17.38
CA GLU A 144 7.22 -15.59 18.31
C GLU A 144 5.98 -15.85 19.17
N ASP A 145 5.18 -14.82 19.36
CA ASP A 145 4.00 -14.85 20.22
C ASP A 145 2.70 -15.15 19.48
N MET A 146 2.73 -15.25 18.16
CA MET A 146 1.52 -15.40 17.35
C MET A 146 0.71 -16.65 17.68
N GLU A 147 1.37 -17.73 18.12
CA GLU A 147 0.70 -18.99 18.50
C GLU A 147 0.02 -18.93 19.88
N LYS A 148 0.24 -17.84 20.63
CA LYS A 148 -0.48 -17.60 21.90
C LYS A 148 -1.90 -17.07 21.68
N TYR A 149 -2.23 -16.68 20.45
CA TYR A 149 -3.53 -16.13 20.08
C TYR A 149 -4.28 -17.07 19.13
N PRO A 150 -5.61 -17.09 19.19
CA PRO A 150 -6.42 -17.83 18.22
C PRO A 150 -6.09 -17.39 16.79
N PRO A 151 -6.06 -18.32 15.80
CA PRO A 151 -5.69 -17.98 14.42
C PRO A 151 -6.51 -16.84 13.82
N ASP A 152 -7.80 -16.79 14.05
CA ASP A 152 -8.70 -15.73 13.58
C ASP A 152 -8.44 -14.35 14.20
N ARG A 153 -7.61 -14.30 15.25
CA ARG A 153 -7.21 -13.06 15.94
C ARG A 153 -5.87 -12.52 15.51
N VAL A 154 -5.20 -13.12 14.52
CA VAL A 154 -3.86 -12.69 14.10
C VAL A 154 -3.83 -12.38 12.61
N ILE A 155 -3.32 -11.20 12.30
CA ILE A 155 -3.02 -10.76 10.93
C ILE A 155 -1.51 -10.57 10.81
N LEU A 156 -0.91 -11.23 9.82
CA LEU A 156 0.50 -11.04 9.49
C LEU A 156 0.62 -10.10 8.30
N LEU A 157 1.33 -9.00 8.47
CA LEU A 157 1.76 -8.11 7.39
C LEU A 157 3.19 -8.47 7.00
N VAL A 158 3.36 -8.96 5.79
CA VAL A 158 4.64 -9.51 5.31
C VAL A 158 5.06 -8.86 4.01
N THR A 159 6.37 -8.86 3.73
CA THR A 159 6.93 -8.50 2.43
C THR A 159 6.91 -9.69 1.48
N GLY A 160 7.06 -9.43 0.16
CA GLY A 160 7.19 -10.48 -0.86
C GLY A 160 5.99 -10.65 -1.78
N ALA A 161 5.17 -9.59 -1.94
CA ALA A 161 4.04 -9.59 -2.87
C ALA A 161 4.43 -9.85 -4.34
N GLN A 162 5.69 -9.57 -4.71
CA GLN A 162 6.21 -9.80 -6.08
C GLN A 162 7.05 -11.09 -6.21
N GLY A 163 7.13 -11.91 -5.17
CA GLY A 163 7.90 -13.14 -5.22
C GLY A 163 9.41 -12.96 -5.00
N ASP A 164 9.82 -11.85 -4.37
CA ASP A 164 11.23 -11.61 -4.04
C ASP A 164 11.78 -12.75 -3.17
N GLU A 165 12.85 -13.39 -3.62
CA GLU A 165 13.40 -14.62 -3.05
C GLU A 165 13.66 -14.52 -1.53
N PHE A 166 14.18 -13.37 -1.08
CA PHE A 166 14.55 -13.15 0.33
C PHE A 166 13.42 -12.53 1.16
N ALA A 167 12.27 -12.24 0.55
CA ALA A 167 11.14 -11.67 1.26
C ALA A 167 10.47 -12.70 2.19
N SER A 168 9.77 -12.19 3.20
CA SER A 168 9.17 -13.01 4.26
C SER A 168 8.22 -14.09 3.72
N LEU A 169 7.35 -13.74 2.77
CA LEU A 169 6.40 -14.69 2.19
C LEU A 169 7.12 -15.82 1.43
N MET A 170 8.11 -15.48 0.61
CA MET A 170 8.86 -16.49 -0.16
C MET A 170 9.69 -17.41 0.74
N ARG A 171 10.28 -16.85 1.79
CA ARG A 171 10.98 -17.67 2.80
C ARG A 171 10.02 -18.63 3.51
N ALA A 172 8.78 -18.19 3.79
CA ALA A 172 7.76 -19.05 4.38
C ALA A 172 7.35 -20.18 3.41
N ALA A 173 7.06 -19.85 2.15
CA ALA A 173 6.71 -20.81 1.10
C ALA A 173 7.82 -21.86 0.87
N ASN A 174 9.07 -21.43 0.93
CA ASN A 174 10.25 -22.30 0.79
C ASN A 174 10.65 -23.02 2.10
N LYS A 175 9.80 -22.96 3.15
CA LYS A 175 10.07 -23.56 4.48
C LYS A 175 11.36 -23.04 5.17
N ALA A 176 11.89 -21.92 4.69
CA ALA A 176 13.08 -21.27 5.22
C ALA A 176 12.78 -20.21 6.30
N HIS A 177 11.49 -19.95 6.58
CA HIS A 177 11.09 -19.03 7.61
C HIS A 177 11.01 -19.73 8.98
N LYS A 178 11.58 -19.09 10.03
CA LYS A 178 11.68 -19.70 11.34
C LYS A 178 10.31 -19.97 12.00
N TYR A 179 9.41 -19.02 11.87
CA TYR A 179 8.11 -19.02 12.58
C TYR A 179 6.91 -19.23 11.66
N LEU A 180 6.97 -18.73 10.42
CA LEU A 180 5.87 -18.80 9.48
C LEU A 180 6.03 -20.04 8.59
N LYS A 181 5.05 -20.93 8.66
CA LYS A 181 4.95 -22.13 7.81
C LYS A 181 3.62 -22.05 7.06
N ILE A 182 3.69 -22.18 5.75
CA ILE A 182 2.56 -22.20 4.83
C ILE A 182 2.44 -23.60 4.23
#